data_9e11f0b2dfcf04923f1f39e87cc05a17
#
_entry.id   9e11f0b2dfcf04923f1f39e87cc05a17
#
_cell.length_a   1.000
_cell.length_b   1.000
_cell.length_c   1.000
_cell.angle_alpha   90.00
_cell.angle_beta   90.00
_cell.angle_gamma   90.00
#
_symmetry.space_group_name_H-M   'P 1'
#
loop_
_entity.id
_entity.type
_entity.pdbx_description
1 polymer ?
#
loop_
_entity_poly.entity_id
_entity_poly.type
_entity_poly.pdbx_seq_one_letter_code
_entity_poly.pdbx_strand_id
1 'polypeptide(L)'
;MCIRDRFCSVRKLDVLQELLEDSGITEIMVNGWQHIFVEKNGRIFPWEKHFTSPEKLDDVIQQIAGRCNRVINTLHPIVDARLDNGSRVNAVIAPAALDGPVLTIRQFPEEPVTMERLLAYGSVTEETLRLLIPLVRAKYTILIGGGTGAGKTTMLNALSAFIPEDERIITIEDNAELQIQGIPNLVRLECRAANIEASQEITMADLLKTALRMRPDRIIVGEVRSDAEELLQAVNVGAEGSMSTIHANSCRDMITRLETLVLMGINLPLPAIRRQIAAGFDIFVHLGRLRDKSRRLLEICEIDGIVEDEVVLNPLFLYEEECGLVQKGKLKHRSKLERAGITLEDGL
;
A
#
# COMPACT_ATOMS: atom_id res chain seq x y z
N MET A 1 -30.39 12.96 26.15
CA MET A 1 -29.11 12.32 25.87
C MET A 1 -29.13 10.92 26.47
N CYS A 2 -28.96 9.87 25.63
CA CYS A 2 -29.00 8.49 26.06
C CYS A 2 -27.79 8.15 26.96
N ILE A 3 -27.92 7.14 27.84
CA ILE A 3 -26.79 6.68 28.68
C ILE A 3 -25.58 6.27 27.84
N ARG A 4 -25.83 5.66 26.68
CA ARG A 4 -24.80 5.29 25.68
C ARG A 4 -24.06 6.53 25.16
N ASP A 5 -24.77 7.61 24.86
CA ASP A 5 -24.17 8.87 24.38
C ASP A 5 -23.28 9.52 25.43
N ARG A 6 -23.70 9.51 26.71
CA ARG A 6 -22.88 10.00 27.83
C ARG A 6 -21.62 9.15 28.02
N PHE A 7 -21.73 7.82 27.92
CA PHE A 7 -20.56 6.93 28.07
C PHE A 7 -19.56 7.13 26.93
N CYS A 8 -20.02 7.27 25.69
CA CYS A 8 -19.15 7.54 24.53
C CYS A 8 -18.47 8.91 24.66
N SER A 9 -19.18 9.92 25.14
CA SER A 9 -18.65 11.28 25.30
C SER A 9 -17.57 11.41 26.39
N VAL A 10 -17.51 10.48 27.35
CA VAL A 10 -16.59 10.57 28.50
C VAL A 10 -15.44 9.57 28.43
N ARG A 11 -15.66 8.38 27.85
CA ARG A 11 -14.67 7.30 27.85
C ARG A 11 -14.26 6.79 26.47
N LYS A 12 -14.98 7.16 25.41
CA LYS A 12 -14.76 6.77 24.04
C LYS A 12 -14.44 8.03 23.20
N LEU A 13 -14.43 7.89 21.88
CA LEU A 13 -14.10 8.97 20.94
C LEU A 13 -15.35 9.77 20.51
N ASP A 14 -16.28 10.02 21.44
CA ASP A 14 -17.50 10.79 21.22
C ASP A 14 -18.33 10.31 20.03
N VAL A 15 -18.77 11.20 19.14
CA VAL A 15 -19.55 10.88 17.93
C VAL A 15 -18.81 9.95 16.96
N LEU A 16 -17.48 9.91 16.99
CA LEU A 16 -16.67 9.05 16.15
C LEU A 16 -16.76 7.57 16.52
N GLN A 17 -17.11 7.25 17.76
CA GLN A 17 -17.15 5.87 18.23
C GLN A 17 -18.13 5.00 17.41
N GLU A 18 -19.27 5.57 17.08
CA GLU A 18 -20.31 4.91 16.28
C GLU A 18 -19.81 4.64 14.84
N LEU A 19 -19.06 5.59 14.28
CA LEU A 19 -18.48 5.48 12.95
C LEU A 19 -17.35 4.45 12.92
N LEU A 20 -16.56 4.35 13.98
CA LEU A 20 -15.48 3.37 14.10
C LEU A 20 -15.98 1.94 14.32
N GLU A 21 -17.20 1.78 14.81
CA GLU A 21 -17.86 0.47 14.99
C GLU A 21 -18.57 -0.02 13.71
N ASP A 22 -18.75 0.84 12.68
CA ASP A 22 -19.31 0.45 11.38
C ASP A 22 -18.21 -0.01 10.43
N SER A 23 -18.09 -1.32 10.24
CA SER A 23 -17.11 -1.94 9.33
C SER A 23 -17.31 -1.60 7.85
N GLY A 24 -18.45 -1.01 7.48
CA GLY A 24 -18.71 -0.56 6.11
C GLY A 24 -18.12 0.82 5.80
N ILE A 25 -17.69 1.59 6.83
CA ILE A 25 -17.04 2.88 6.67
C ILE A 25 -15.54 2.66 6.47
N THR A 26 -15.00 3.18 5.39
CA THR A 26 -13.57 3.08 5.05
C THR A 26 -12.79 4.32 5.48
N GLU A 27 -13.42 5.49 5.50
CA GLU A 27 -12.77 6.74 5.87
C GLU A 27 -13.74 7.67 6.61
N ILE A 28 -13.25 8.35 7.65
CA ILE A 28 -13.96 9.37 8.41
C ILE A 28 -13.17 10.66 8.29
N MET A 29 -13.80 11.72 7.83
CA MET A 29 -13.18 13.03 7.61
C MET A 29 -13.92 14.09 8.43
N VAL A 30 -13.24 14.69 9.39
CA VAL A 30 -13.76 15.76 10.26
C VAL A 30 -13.12 17.07 9.86
N ASN A 31 -13.91 17.99 9.32
CA ASN A 31 -13.49 19.31 8.88
C ASN A 31 -14.06 20.37 9.86
N GLY A 32 -13.32 20.67 10.91
CA GLY A 32 -13.85 21.41 12.05
C GLY A 32 -14.90 20.61 12.81
N TRP A 33 -15.43 21.16 13.90
CA TRP A 33 -16.34 20.46 14.79
C TRP A 33 -17.75 20.18 14.22
N GLN A 34 -18.15 20.93 13.17
CA GLN A 34 -19.50 20.89 12.60
C GLN A 34 -19.65 19.95 11.40
N HIS A 35 -18.58 19.59 10.71
CA HIS A 35 -18.65 18.89 9.44
C HIS A 35 -17.90 17.56 9.49
N ILE A 36 -18.67 16.48 9.50
CA ILE A 36 -18.14 15.11 9.41
C ILE A 36 -18.62 14.50 8.11
N PHE A 37 -17.69 13.91 7.37
CA PHE A 37 -17.96 13.13 6.16
C PHE A 37 -17.46 11.72 6.36
N VAL A 38 -18.13 10.75 5.73
CA VAL A 38 -17.75 9.35 5.76
C VAL A 38 -17.67 8.79 4.35
N GLU A 39 -16.69 7.94 4.10
CA GLU A 39 -16.64 7.15 2.88
C GLU A 39 -17.21 5.74 3.16
N LYS A 40 -18.19 5.33 2.34
CA LYS A 40 -18.76 4.00 2.36
C LYS A 40 -19.00 3.51 0.93
N ASN A 41 -18.50 2.32 0.58
CA ASN A 41 -18.58 1.78 -0.77
C ASN A 41 -17.98 2.70 -1.85
N GLY A 42 -16.90 3.42 -1.53
CA GLY A 42 -16.22 4.34 -2.44
C GLY A 42 -16.97 5.64 -2.73
N ARG A 43 -18.00 5.97 -1.95
CA ARG A 43 -18.75 7.23 -2.03
C ARG A 43 -18.66 7.98 -0.72
N ILE A 44 -18.51 9.31 -0.81
CA ILE A 44 -18.44 10.21 0.34
C ILE A 44 -19.83 10.78 0.61
N PHE A 45 -20.24 10.75 1.88
CA PHE A 45 -21.50 11.30 2.37
C PHE A 45 -21.25 12.20 3.57
N PRO A 46 -22.04 13.29 3.72
CA PRO A 46 -22.06 14.05 4.98
C PRO A 46 -22.70 13.19 6.08
N TRP A 47 -22.13 13.25 7.28
CA TRP A 47 -22.69 12.62 8.47
C TRP A 47 -23.57 13.61 9.24
N GLU A 48 -24.72 13.17 9.72
CA GLU A 48 -25.72 14.07 10.36
C GLU A 48 -25.30 14.56 11.74
N LYS A 49 -24.50 13.76 12.48
CA LYS A 49 -24.00 14.16 13.81
C LYS A 49 -22.70 14.95 13.67
N HIS A 50 -22.47 15.81 14.65
CA HIS A 50 -21.26 16.63 14.75
C HIS A 50 -20.82 16.75 16.22
N PHE A 51 -19.63 17.26 16.47
CA PHE A 51 -19.19 17.57 17.82
C PHE A 51 -20.00 18.72 18.41
N THR A 52 -20.09 18.79 19.72
CA THR A 52 -20.87 19.83 20.41
C THR A 52 -20.15 21.16 20.48
N SER A 53 -18.82 21.17 20.36
CA SER A 53 -17.98 22.36 20.31
C SER A 53 -16.59 22.07 19.74
N PRO A 54 -15.82 23.12 19.34
CA PRO A 54 -14.45 22.93 18.87
C PRO A 54 -13.54 22.34 19.96
N GLU A 55 -13.73 22.70 21.24
CA GLU A 55 -12.94 22.18 22.37
C GLU A 55 -13.15 20.67 22.52
N LYS A 56 -14.37 20.19 22.23
CA LYS A 56 -14.67 18.77 22.31
C LYS A 56 -13.96 17.95 21.22
N LEU A 57 -13.83 18.51 20.02
CA LEU A 57 -13.02 17.90 18.95
C LEU A 57 -11.53 17.90 19.34
N ASP A 58 -11.05 18.99 19.90
CA ASP A 58 -9.66 19.10 20.38
C ASP A 58 -9.36 18.07 21.48
N ASP A 59 -10.26 17.90 22.46
CA ASP A 59 -10.16 16.85 23.49
C ASP A 59 -10.02 15.45 22.88
N VAL A 60 -10.82 15.13 21.85
CA VAL A 60 -10.77 13.84 21.17
C VAL A 60 -9.45 13.66 20.42
N ILE A 61 -8.96 14.70 19.74
CA ILE A 61 -7.66 14.68 19.06
C ILE A 61 -6.53 14.46 20.09
N GLN A 62 -6.52 15.19 21.20
CA GLN A 62 -5.54 15.01 22.28
C GLN A 62 -5.61 13.60 22.89
N GLN A 63 -6.82 13.07 23.06
CA GLN A 63 -7.00 11.70 23.56
C GLN A 63 -6.44 10.66 22.60
N ILE A 64 -6.65 10.80 21.29
CA ILE A 64 -6.08 9.93 20.26
C ILE A 64 -4.56 10.00 20.28
N ALA A 65 -4.00 11.22 20.24
CA ALA A 65 -2.55 11.43 20.25
C ALA A 65 -1.92 10.82 21.52
N GLY A 66 -2.50 11.07 22.70
CA GLY A 66 -2.01 10.50 23.96
C GLY A 66 -2.04 8.98 24.04
N ARG A 67 -3.09 8.32 23.51
CA ARG A 67 -3.15 6.84 23.42
C ARG A 67 -2.06 6.26 22.53
N CYS A 68 -1.65 7.00 21.50
CA CYS A 68 -0.61 6.58 20.57
C CYS A 68 0.80 7.03 20.99
N ASN A 69 0.98 7.54 22.22
CA ASN A 69 2.24 8.14 22.69
C ASN A 69 2.77 9.23 21.74
N ARG A 70 1.87 10.04 21.20
CA ARG A 70 2.17 11.18 20.33
C ARG A 70 1.76 12.48 21.00
N VAL A 71 2.45 13.56 20.65
CA VAL A 71 2.15 14.91 21.12
C VAL A 71 1.66 15.74 19.94
N ILE A 72 0.53 16.42 20.12
CA ILE A 72 0.03 17.43 19.21
C ILE A 72 -0.22 18.73 19.97
N ASN A 73 0.37 19.82 19.49
CA ASN A 73 0.24 21.16 20.09
C ASN A 73 0.57 22.22 19.03
N THR A 74 0.56 23.50 19.43
CA THR A 74 0.84 24.62 18.51
C THR A 74 2.25 24.61 17.91
N LEU A 75 3.23 23.98 18.55
CA LEU A 75 4.58 23.82 18.02
C LEU A 75 4.69 22.62 17.07
N HIS A 76 3.89 21.60 17.31
CA HIS A 76 3.78 20.39 16.51
C HIS A 76 2.30 20.15 16.14
N PRO A 77 1.76 20.94 15.19
CA PRO A 77 0.32 20.98 14.92
C PRO A 77 -0.19 19.82 14.06
N ILE A 78 0.68 18.91 13.65
CA ILE A 78 0.35 17.75 12.80
C ILE A 78 0.74 16.48 13.53
N VAL A 79 -0.15 15.49 13.54
CA VAL A 79 0.12 14.16 14.08
C VAL A 79 -0.39 13.08 13.15
N ASP A 80 0.46 12.09 12.88
CA ASP A 80 0.09 10.79 12.34
C ASP A 80 0.13 9.78 13.48
N ALA A 81 -0.95 9.01 13.64
CA ALA A 81 -1.13 8.06 14.72
C ALA A 81 -1.86 6.81 14.22
N ARG A 82 -1.87 5.77 15.05
CA ARG A 82 -2.59 4.52 14.78
C ARG A 82 -3.37 4.10 16.01
N LEU A 83 -4.66 3.86 15.84
CA LEU A 83 -5.52 3.34 16.90
C LEU A 83 -5.26 1.85 17.16
N ASP A 84 -5.69 1.35 18.32
CA ASP A 84 -5.53 -0.05 18.73
C ASP A 84 -6.16 -1.05 17.76
N ASN A 85 -7.23 -0.64 17.05
CA ASN A 85 -7.87 -1.44 15.99
C ASN A 85 -7.14 -1.39 14.63
N GLY A 86 -5.97 -0.75 14.57
CA GLY A 86 -5.17 -0.62 13.37
C GLY A 86 -5.52 0.58 12.48
N SER A 87 -6.61 1.30 12.74
CA SER A 87 -7.01 2.46 11.94
C SER A 87 -5.96 3.56 11.98
N ARG A 88 -5.63 4.11 10.82
CA ARG A 88 -4.69 5.23 10.68
C ARG A 88 -5.40 6.55 10.93
N VAL A 89 -4.77 7.41 11.70
CA VAL A 89 -5.29 8.74 12.06
C VAL A 89 -4.29 9.80 11.66
N ASN A 90 -4.75 10.81 10.93
CA ASN A 90 -4.04 12.06 10.73
C ASN A 90 -4.85 13.19 11.36
N ALA A 91 -4.23 13.99 12.22
CA ALA A 91 -4.85 15.18 12.78
C ALA A 91 -3.99 16.42 12.57
N VAL A 92 -4.66 17.54 12.31
CA VAL A 92 -4.04 18.85 12.11
C VAL A 92 -4.80 19.87 12.93
N ILE A 93 -4.08 20.67 13.74
CA ILE A 93 -4.65 21.73 14.57
C ILE A 93 -4.06 23.11 14.20
N ALA A 94 -4.55 24.16 14.83
CA ALA A 94 -3.96 25.50 14.68
C ALA A 94 -2.47 25.49 15.09
N PRO A 95 -1.58 26.25 14.41
CA PRO A 95 -1.88 27.28 13.37
C PRO A 95 -1.96 26.72 11.94
N ALA A 96 -1.74 25.42 11.70
CA ALA A 96 -1.74 24.83 10.37
C ALA A 96 -3.18 24.65 9.81
N ALA A 97 -4.15 24.29 10.64
CA ALA A 97 -5.56 24.20 10.28
C ALA A 97 -6.25 25.56 10.51
N LEU A 98 -6.64 26.24 9.41
CA LEU A 98 -7.17 27.62 9.46
C LEU A 98 -8.64 27.68 9.91
N ASP A 99 -9.45 26.69 9.50
CA ASP A 99 -10.89 26.64 9.76
C ASP A 99 -11.28 25.79 10.98
N GLY A 100 -10.32 25.53 11.85
CA GLY A 100 -10.44 24.66 13.02
C GLY A 100 -9.77 23.32 12.85
N PRO A 101 -9.73 22.49 13.91
CA PRO A 101 -9.06 21.19 13.87
C PRO A 101 -9.62 20.28 12.78
N VAL A 102 -8.72 19.55 12.11
CA VAL A 102 -9.06 18.55 11.09
C VAL A 102 -8.61 17.19 11.58
N LEU A 103 -9.45 16.18 11.38
CA LEU A 103 -9.15 14.80 11.75
C LEU A 103 -9.59 13.87 10.63
N THR A 104 -8.68 13.05 10.14
CA THR A 104 -8.99 12.01 9.16
C THR A 104 -8.65 10.65 9.76
N ILE A 105 -9.60 9.71 9.72
CA ILE A 105 -9.40 8.34 10.19
C ILE A 105 -9.67 7.40 9.02
N ARG A 106 -8.66 6.64 8.63
CA ARG A 106 -8.79 5.57 7.62
C ARG A 106 -8.88 4.23 8.33
N GLN A 107 -10.03 3.59 8.19
CA GLN A 107 -10.26 2.27 8.74
C GLN A 107 -9.71 1.18 7.81
N PHE A 108 -9.12 0.15 8.40
CA PHE A 108 -8.74 -1.06 7.68
C PHE A 108 -9.82 -2.11 7.90
N PRO A 109 -10.19 -2.87 6.86
CA PRO A 109 -11.10 -3.98 7.03
C PRO A 109 -10.49 -5.00 8.01
N GLU A 110 -11.31 -5.55 8.90
CA GLU A 110 -10.88 -6.61 9.84
C GLU A 110 -10.37 -7.84 9.09
N GLU A 111 -10.99 -8.16 7.97
CA GLU A 111 -10.56 -9.21 7.06
C GLU A 111 -9.98 -8.62 5.77
N PRO A 112 -8.80 -9.07 5.32
CA PRO A 112 -8.24 -8.63 4.05
C PRO A 112 -9.16 -9.04 2.89
N VAL A 113 -9.17 -8.22 1.85
CA VAL A 113 -9.89 -8.54 0.62
C VAL A 113 -9.17 -9.70 -0.06
N THR A 114 -9.87 -10.84 -0.21
CA THR A 114 -9.33 -12.03 -0.86
C THR A 114 -9.31 -11.89 -2.39
N MET A 115 -8.58 -12.77 -3.07
CA MET A 115 -8.52 -12.80 -4.53
C MET A 115 -9.88 -13.14 -5.15
N GLU A 116 -10.68 -14.00 -4.50
CA GLU A 116 -12.03 -14.33 -4.94
C GLU A 116 -12.96 -13.10 -4.91
N ARG A 117 -12.80 -12.23 -3.89
CA ARG A 117 -13.52 -10.96 -3.84
C ARG A 117 -13.08 -10.00 -4.95
N LEU A 118 -11.78 -9.94 -5.25
CA LEU A 118 -11.28 -9.12 -6.36
C LEU A 118 -11.82 -9.61 -7.71
N LEU A 119 -11.92 -10.92 -7.89
CA LEU A 119 -12.55 -11.52 -9.06
C LEU A 119 -14.04 -11.17 -9.13
N ALA A 120 -14.77 -11.32 -8.03
CA ALA A 120 -16.20 -10.99 -7.96
C ALA A 120 -16.48 -9.49 -8.22
N TYR A 121 -15.59 -8.59 -7.79
CA TYR A 121 -15.66 -7.17 -8.12
C TYR A 121 -15.26 -6.88 -9.58
N GLY A 122 -14.75 -7.88 -10.30
CA GLY A 122 -14.17 -7.76 -11.63
C GLY A 122 -12.91 -6.88 -11.67
N SER A 123 -12.25 -6.70 -10.54
CA SER A 123 -10.97 -5.97 -10.47
C SER A 123 -9.85 -6.71 -11.19
N VAL A 124 -9.94 -8.03 -11.25
CA VAL A 124 -9.07 -8.96 -11.97
C VAL A 124 -9.93 -9.94 -12.77
N THR A 125 -9.32 -10.67 -13.70
CA THR A 125 -9.97 -11.74 -14.46
C THR A 125 -9.34 -13.10 -14.14
N GLU A 126 -10.05 -14.20 -14.40
CA GLU A 126 -9.50 -15.55 -14.22
C GLU A 126 -8.24 -15.76 -15.03
N GLU A 127 -8.17 -15.23 -16.25
CA GLU A 127 -7.00 -15.32 -17.13
C GLU A 127 -5.77 -14.66 -16.52
N THR A 128 -5.93 -13.46 -15.93
CA THR A 128 -4.82 -12.79 -15.25
C THR A 128 -4.39 -13.52 -13.98
N LEU A 129 -5.30 -14.20 -13.29
CA LEU A 129 -4.95 -15.01 -12.13
C LEU A 129 -4.19 -16.28 -12.52
N ARG A 130 -4.56 -16.91 -13.66
CA ARG A 130 -3.80 -18.05 -14.22
C ARG A 130 -2.37 -17.67 -14.57
N LEU A 131 -2.09 -16.40 -14.89
CA LEU A 131 -0.75 -15.88 -15.05
C LEU A 131 -0.09 -15.54 -13.71
N LEU A 132 -0.70 -14.64 -12.92
CA LEU A 132 -0.07 -14.03 -11.75
C LEU A 132 0.23 -15.03 -10.61
N ILE A 133 -0.67 -15.99 -10.35
CA ILE A 133 -0.49 -16.96 -9.27
C ILE A 133 0.75 -17.85 -9.50
N PRO A 134 0.97 -18.48 -10.67
CA PRO A 134 2.20 -19.18 -10.98
C PRO A 134 3.45 -18.29 -10.86
N LEU A 135 3.38 -17.03 -11.29
CA LEU A 135 4.51 -16.10 -11.20
C LEU A 135 4.88 -15.80 -9.74
N VAL A 136 3.90 -15.58 -8.86
CA VAL A 136 4.15 -15.43 -7.43
C VAL A 136 4.83 -16.67 -6.87
N ARG A 137 4.32 -17.85 -7.15
CA ARG A 137 4.89 -19.12 -6.68
C ARG A 137 6.30 -19.36 -7.18
N ALA A 138 6.59 -18.97 -8.43
CA ALA A 138 7.91 -19.12 -9.07
C ALA A 138 8.90 -17.99 -8.74
N LYS A 139 8.62 -17.17 -7.73
CA LYS A 139 9.51 -16.09 -7.27
C LYS A 139 9.79 -15.01 -8.32
N TYR A 140 8.79 -14.63 -9.13
CA TYR A 140 8.90 -13.41 -9.92
C TYR A 140 8.77 -12.20 -9.02
N THR A 141 9.68 -11.25 -9.18
CA THR A 141 9.66 -9.98 -8.45
C THR A 141 8.65 -9.04 -9.09
N ILE A 142 7.63 -8.64 -8.34
CA ILE A 142 6.46 -7.94 -8.86
C ILE A 142 6.38 -6.54 -8.26
N LEU A 143 6.24 -5.52 -9.11
CA LEU A 143 5.94 -4.16 -8.71
C LEU A 143 4.51 -3.79 -9.12
N ILE A 144 3.72 -3.30 -8.16
CA ILE A 144 2.32 -2.94 -8.36
C ILE A 144 2.17 -1.42 -8.34
N GLY A 145 1.82 -0.83 -9.47
CA GLY A 145 1.61 0.61 -9.63
C GLY A 145 0.15 1.01 -9.64
N GLY A 146 -0.09 2.27 -9.37
CA GLY A 146 -1.41 2.88 -9.46
C GLY A 146 -1.53 4.16 -8.65
N GLY A 147 -2.56 4.94 -8.92
CA GLY A 147 -2.89 6.15 -8.18
C GLY A 147 -3.33 5.87 -6.74
N THR A 148 -3.59 6.96 -5.98
CA THR A 148 -4.14 6.85 -4.63
C THR A 148 -5.52 6.19 -4.67
N GLY A 149 -5.73 5.20 -3.80
CA GLY A 149 -6.99 4.47 -3.73
C GLY A 149 -7.26 3.52 -4.92
N ALA A 150 -6.28 3.23 -5.77
CA ALA A 150 -6.42 2.27 -6.88
C ALA A 150 -6.49 0.81 -6.42
N GLY A 151 -6.12 0.50 -5.16
CA GLY A 151 -6.17 -0.85 -4.60
C GLY A 151 -4.83 -1.58 -4.63
N LYS A 152 -3.69 -0.86 -4.72
CA LYS A 152 -2.34 -1.44 -4.74
C LYS A 152 -2.06 -2.36 -3.56
N THR A 153 -2.24 -1.87 -2.33
CA THR A 153 -2.02 -2.65 -1.10
C THR A 153 -2.98 -3.85 -1.01
N THR A 154 -4.22 -3.67 -1.48
CA THR A 154 -5.20 -4.76 -1.56
C THR A 154 -4.75 -5.86 -2.52
N MET A 155 -4.26 -5.50 -3.70
CA MET A 155 -3.72 -6.45 -4.69
C MET A 155 -2.47 -7.15 -4.14
N LEU A 156 -1.57 -6.40 -3.50
CA LEU A 156 -0.37 -6.94 -2.87
C LEU A 156 -0.72 -7.98 -1.80
N ASN A 157 -1.67 -7.67 -0.91
CA ASN A 157 -2.18 -8.61 0.08
C ASN A 157 -2.79 -9.86 -0.56
N ALA A 158 -3.63 -9.68 -1.58
CA ALA A 158 -4.29 -10.79 -2.24
C ALA A 158 -3.30 -11.71 -2.98
N LEU A 159 -2.26 -11.15 -3.61
CA LEU A 159 -1.20 -11.92 -4.24
C LEU A 159 -0.30 -12.63 -3.24
N SER A 160 -0.04 -12.00 -2.08
CA SER A 160 0.81 -12.59 -1.04
C SER A 160 0.23 -13.89 -0.45
N ALA A 161 -1.09 -14.10 -0.53
CA ALA A 161 -1.74 -15.34 -0.11
C ALA A 161 -1.33 -16.58 -0.93
N PHE A 162 -0.68 -16.38 -2.09
CA PHE A 162 -0.18 -17.47 -2.94
C PHE A 162 1.31 -17.76 -2.76
N ILE A 163 1.98 -17.07 -1.84
CA ILE A 163 3.36 -17.37 -1.46
C ILE A 163 3.38 -18.73 -0.73
N PRO A 164 4.33 -19.63 -1.03
CA PRO A 164 4.48 -20.89 -0.30
C PRO A 164 4.67 -20.70 1.22
N GLU A 165 3.99 -21.53 2.01
CA GLU A 165 3.97 -21.42 3.49
C GLU A 165 5.32 -21.69 4.15
N ASP A 166 6.23 -22.38 3.47
CA ASP A 166 7.58 -22.73 3.95
C ASP A 166 8.59 -21.59 3.77
N GLU A 167 8.21 -20.50 3.13
CA GLU A 167 9.08 -19.34 2.92
C GLU A 167 9.11 -18.40 4.13
N ARG A 168 10.27 -17.79 4.35
CA ARG A 168 10.44 -16.71 5.33
C ARG A 168 10.19 -15.36 4.69
N ILE A 169 9.14 -14.68 5.15
CA ILE A 169 8.71 -13.37 4.62
C ILE A 169 9.05 -12.26 5.62
N ILE A 170 9.62 -11.18 5.12
CA ILE A 170 9.81 -9.96 5.90
C ILE A 170 9.00 -8.85 5.24
N THR A 171 8.05 -8.26 5.95
CA THR A 171 7.34 -7.07 5.48
C THR A 171 7.98 -5.81 6.07
N ILE A 172 8.05 -4.76 5.26
CA ILE A 172 8.57 -3.45 5.65
C ILE A 172 7.61 -2.38 5.17
N GLU A 173 7.14 -1.53 6.09
CA GLU A 173 6.10 -0.54 5.81
C GLU A 173 6.35 0.75 6.59
N ASP A 174 5.94 1.89 6.03
CA ASP A 174 5.87 3.16 6.78
C ASP A 174 4.82 3.09 7.89
N ASN A 175 3.67 2.48 7.56
CA ASN A 175 2.60 2.15 8.50
C ASN A 175 2.10 0.76 8.13
N ALA A 176 1.99 -0.13 9.10
CA ALA A 176 1.64 -1.52 8.87
C ALA A 176 0.19 -1.66 8.36
N GLU A 177 0.02 -1.75 7.07
CA GLU A 177 -1.24 -1.97 6.34
C GLU A 177 -1.36 -3.40 5.80
N LEU A 178 -0.23 -4.10 5.63
CA LEU A 178 -0.22 -5.44 5.08
C LEU A 178 -0.77 -6.46 6.09
N GLN A 179 -1.66 -7.31 5.61
CA GLN A 179 -2.33 -8.37 6.36
C GLN A 179 -2.04 -9.73 5.73
N ILE A 180 -0.75 -10.09 5.65
CA ILE A 180 -0.33 -11.37 5.07
C ILE A 180 -0.79 -12.49 5.99
N GLN A 181 -1.51 -13.45 5.43
CA GLN A 181 -2.04 -14.61 6.14
C GLN A 181 -1.42 -15.91 5.63
N GLY A 182 -1.47 -16.97 6.45
CA GLY A 182 -1.04 -18.32 6.06
C GLY A 182 0.47 -18.54 6.06
N ILE A 183 1.28 -17.57 6.41
CA ILE A 183 2.75 -17.70 6.45
C ILE A 183 3.23 -17.80 7.91
N PRO A 184 3.65 -18.99 8.38
CA PRO A 184 4.12 -19.16 9.77
C PRO A 184 5.38 -18.37 10.10
N ASN A 185 6.29 -18.21 9.12
CA ASN A 185 7.57 -17.52 9.30
C ASN A 185 7.52 -16.08 8.77
N LEU A 186 6.59 -15.29 9.30
CA LEU A 186 6.39 -13.88 8.94
C LEU A 186 7.03 -12.95 9.97
N VAL A 187 7.85 -12.01 9.52
CA VAL A 187 8.39 -10.90 10.30
C VAL A 187 7.83 -9.60 9.76
N ARG A 188 7.30 -8.75 10.65
CA ARG A 188 6.72 -7.47 10.27
C ARG A 188 7.57 -6.35 10.86
N LEU A 189 8.06 -5.46 10.01
CA LEU A 189 8.88 -4.30 10.39
C LEU A 189 8.13 -3.03 9.97
N GLU A 190 8.16 -2.03 10.84
CA GLU A 190 7.49 -0.74 10.62
C GLU A 190 8.48 0.40 10.89
N CYS A 191 8.47 1.41 10.00
CA CYS A 191 9.24 2.63 10.16
C CYS A 191 8.78 3.40 11.41
N ARG A 192 9.67 4.20 11.96
CA ARG A 192 9.35 5.04 13.11
C ARG A 192 9.92 6.43 12.90
N ALA A 193 9.05 7.42 12.76
CA ALA A 193 9.46 8.82 12.74
C ALA A 193 10.13 9.23 14.07
N ALA A 194 11.09 10.14 14.01
CA ALA A 194 11.68 10.73 15.20
C ALA A 194 10.60 11.31 16.10
N ASN A 195 10.71 11.07 17.40
CA ASN A 195 9.80 11.60 18.41
C ASN A 195 10.52 12.58 19.34
N ILE A 196 9.79 13.56 19.93
CA ILE A 196 10.33 14.60 20.80
C ILE A 196 11.03 14.04 22.05
N GLU A 197 10.67 12.82 22.47
CA GLU A 197 11.22 12.15 23.66
C GLU A 197 12.47 11.31 23.39
N ALA A 198 13.29 11.66 22.39
CA ALA A 198 14.60 11.03 22.14
C ALA A 198 14.62 9.69 21.40
N SER A 199 13.60 9.31 20.69
CA SER A 199 13.71 8.13 19.83
C SER A 199 14.36 8.49 18.50
N GLN A 200 15.41 7.78 18.18
CA GLN A 200 16.05 7.81 16.87
C GLN A 200 15.01 7.38 15.80
N GLU A 201 14.96 8.09 14.68
CA GLU A 201 14.20 7.69 13.50
C GLU A 201 14.66 6.30 13.05
N ILE A 202 13.71 5.46 12.62
CA ILE A 202 13.97 4.19 11.95
C ILE A 202 13.39 4.31 10.55
N THR A 203 14.27 4.42 9.56
CA THR A 203 13.89 4.61 8.17
C THR A 203 13.61 3.28 7.46
N MET A 204 12.91 3.34 6.33
CA MET A 204 12.74 2.20 5.42
C MET A 204 14.11 1.63 4.98
N ALA A 205 15.07 2.49 4.69
CA ALA A 205 16.44 2.12 4.34
C ALA A 205 17.12 1.29 5.41
N ASP A 206 16.99 1.68 6.70
CA ASP A 206 17.54 0.93 7.83
C ASP A 206 16.93 -0.47 7.93
N LEU A 207 15.59 -0.53 7.74
CA LEU A 207 14.85 -1.78 7.79
C LEU A 207 15.19 -2.71 6.62
N LEU A 208 15.32 -2.19 5.39
CA LEU A 208 15.75 -2.95 4.23
C LEU A 208 17.16 -3.54 4.42
N LYS A 209 18.12 -2.72 4.86
CA LYS A 209 19.49 -3.17 5.17
C LYS A 209 19.51 -4.25 6.26
N THR A 210 18.62 -4.13 7.25
CA THR A 210 18.50 -5.10 8.34
C THR A 210 17.85 -6.38 7.84
N ALA A 211 16.77 -6.29 7.06
CA ALA A 211 16.04 -7.44 6.52
C ALA A 211 16.93 -8.36 5.70
N LEU A 212 17.84 -7.83 4.89
CA LEU A 212 18.81 -8.62 4.09
C LEU A 212 19.71 -9.52 4.96
N ARG A 213 19.92 -9.17 6.24
CA ARG A 213 20.71 -9.97 7.22
C ARG A 213 19.88 -10.97 7.99
N MET A 214 18.55 -10.93 7.82
CA MET A 214 17.60 -11.80 8.54
C MET A 214 17.26 -13.09 7.77
N ARG A 215 17.98 -13.40 6.69
CA ARG A 215 17.74 -14.54 5.80
C ARG A 215 16.31 -14.59 5.26
N PRO A 216 15.86 -13.54 4.58
CA PRO A 216 14.55 -13.55 3.95
C PRO A 216 14.54 -14.48 2.74
N ASP A 217 13.43 -15.17 2.49
CA ASP A 217 13.14 -15.73 1.18
C ASP A 217 12.51 -14.68 0.27
N ARG A 218 11.68 -13.79 0.85
CA ARG A 218 11.15 -12.60 0.15
C ARG A 218 11.08 -11.41 1.10
N ILE A 219 11.20 -10.22 0.53
CA ILE A 219 10.92 -8.96 1.20
C ILE A 219 9.69 -8.33 0.53
N ILE A 220 8.69 -7.96 1.33
CA ILE A 220 7.49 -7.27 0.84
C ILE A 220 7.50 -5.86 1.40
N VAL A 221 7.62 -4.87 0.50
CA VAL A 221 7.63 -3.45 0.87
C VAL A 221 6.27 -2.85 0.57
N GLY A 222 5.65 -2.25 1.58
CA GLY A 222 4.31 -1.68 1.45
C GLY A 222 4.22 -0.68 0.32
N GLU A 223 5.15 0.26 0.25
CA GLU A 223 5.23 1.28 -0.81
C GLU A 223 6.66 1.78 -0.97
N VAL A 224 7.10 1.94 -2.23
CA VAL A 224 8.39 2.56 -2.58
C VAL A 224 8.24 4.07 -2.63
N ARG A 225 9.09 4.75 -1.86
CA ARG A 225 9.21 6.22 -1.84
C ARG A 225 10.66 6.64 -2.06
N SER A 226 11.23 7.40 -1.12
CA SER A 226 12.62 7.88 -1.18
C SER A 226 13.69 6.76 -1.13
N ASP A 227 13.29 5.56 -0.74
CA ASP A 227 14.18 4.41 -0.47
C ASP A 227 14.25 3.42 -1.64
N ALA A 228 14.03 3.92 -2.86
CA ALA A 228 14.02 3.11 -4.06
C ALA A 228 15.39 2.47 -4.36
N GLU A 229 16.49 3.12 -3.94
CA GLU A 229 17.84 2.57 -4.08
C GLU A 229 18.00 1.30 -3.26
N GLU A 230 17.68 1.34 -1.97
CA GLU A 230 17.79 0.21 -1.07
C GLU A 230 16.88 -0.95 -1.50
N LEU A 231 15.68 -0.64 -2.02
CA LEU A 231 14.82 -1.67 -2.60
C LEU A 231 15.48 -2.31 -3.82
N LEU A 232 16.02 -1.51 -4.76
CA LEU A 232 16.72 -2.04 -5.92
C LEU A 232 17.92 -2.91 -5.51
N GLN A 233 18.67 -2.51 -4.49
CA GLN A 233 19.72 -3.35 -3.93
C GLN A 233 19.16 -4.66 -3.38
N ALA A 234 18.07 -4.62 -2.60
CA ALA A 234 17.47 -5.80 -2.00
C ALA A 234 17.00 -6.82 -3.06
N VAL A 235 16.29 -6.38 -4.09
CA VAL A 235 15.79 -7.27 -5.14
C VAL A 235 16.89 -7.80 -6.06
N ASN A 236 18.03 -7.10 -6.16
CA ASN A 236 19.18 -7.52 -6.97
C ASN A 236 20.15 -8.46 -6.21
N VAL A 237 20.12 -8.51 -4.87
CA VAL A 237 21.13 -9.23 -4.04
C VAL A 237 20.62 -10.53 -3.46
N GLY A 238 19.38 -10.96 -3.74
CA GLY A 238 18.94 -12.30 -3.34
C GLY A 238 17.56 -12.40 -2.69
N ALA A 239 16.75 -11.36 -2.70
CA ALA A 239 15.35 -11.43 -2.30
C ALA A 239 14.45 -11.64 -3.54
N GLU A 240 14.70 -12.74 -4.29
CA GLU A 240 13.86 -13.09 -5.45
C GLU A 240 12.39 -13.25 -5.03
N GLY A 241 11.46 -12.83 -5.88
CA GLY A 241 10.03 -12.91 -5.61
C GLY A 241 9.52 -11.86 -4.62
N SER A 242 10.31 -10.85 -4.32
CA SER A 242 9.87 -9.68 -3.56
C SER A 242 8.74 -8.97 -4.27
N MET A 243 7.88 -8.33 -3.49
CA MET A 243 6.76 -7.55 -4.01
C MET A 243 6.72 -6.18 -3.37
N SER A 244 6.31 -5.18 -4.13
CA SER A 244 6.13 -3.83 -3.60
C SER A 244 5.07 -3.05 -4.35
N THR A 245 4.69 -1.89 -3.82
CA THR A 245 3.81 -0.96 -4.53
C THR A 245 4.50 0.37 -4.81
N ILE A 246 4.04 1.07 -5.84
CA ILE A 246 4.54 2.39 -6.22
C ILE A 246 3.40 3.27 -6.76
N HIS A 247 3.48 4.58 -6.56
CA HIS A 247 2.60 5.53 -7.24
C HIS A 247 3.08 5.79 -8.67
N ALA A 248 2.29 5.32 -9.64
CA ALA A 248 2.55 5.50 -11.07
C ALA A 248 1.22 5.41 -11.86
N ASN A 249 1.21 5.96 -13.08
CA ASN A 249 0.01 6.01 -13.92
C ASN A 249 0.01 4.98 -15.07
N SER A 250 1.07 4.20 -15.22
CA SER A 250 1.24 3.11 -16.19
C SER A 250 2.45 2.26 -15.82
N CYS A 251 2.61 1.07 -16.42
CA CYS A 251 3.84 0.28 -16.28
C CYS A 251 5.08 1.04 -16.77
N ARG A 252 4.96 1.84 -17.83
CA ARG A 252 6.06 2.69 -18.32
C ARG A 252 6.40 3.80 -17.32
N ASP A 253 5.41 4.41 -16.70
CA ASP A 253 5.60 5.46 -15.70
C ASP A 253 6.27 4.92 -14.42
N MET A 254 6.10 3.64 -14.08
CA MET A 254 6.81 3.00 -12.97
C MET A 254 8.33 3.08 -13.13
N ILE A 255 8.85 2.89 -14.35
CA ILE A 255 10.28 3.00 -14.65
C ILE A 255 10.76 4.41 -14.35
N THR A 256 10.10 5.42 -14.96
CA THR A 256 10.44 6.83 -14.76
C THR A 256 10.34 7.24 -13.29
N ARG A 257 9.35 6.71 -12.59
CA ARG A 257 9.17 6.98 -11.16
C ARG A 257 10.29 6.37 -10.32
N LEU A 258 10.69 5.13 -10.59
CA LEU A 258 11.84 4.48 -9.94
C LEU A 258 13.13 5.25 -10.22
N GLU A 259 13.39 5.64 -11.46
CA GLU A 259 14.55 6.46 -11.84
C GLU A 259 14.60 7.75 -11.01
N THR A 260 13.47 8.47 -10.94
CA THR A 260 13.35 9.71 -10.17
C THR A 260 13.64 9.49 -8.68
N LEU A 261 13.03 8.47 -8.08
CA LEU A 261 13.17 8.18 -6.66
C LEU A 261 14.62 7.80 -6.29
N VAL A 262 15.29 7.00 -7.14
CA VAL A 262 16.72 6.68 -6.94
C VAL A 262 17.60 7.93 -7.04
N LEU A 263 17.36 8.78 -8.05
CA LEU A 263 18.12 10.03 -8.23
C LEU A 263 17.92 11.06 -7.11
N MET A 264 16.80 10.97 -6.38
CA MET A 264 16.59 11.80 -5.17
C MET A 264 17.49 11.36 -4.00
N GLY A 265 17.85 10.08 -3.93
CA GLY A 265 18.71 9.54 -2.87
C GLY A 265 20.19 9.58 -3.23
N ILE A 266 20.55 9.20 -4.45
CA ILE A 266 21.96 9.10 -4.87
C ILE A 266 22.17 9.59 -6.31
N ASN A 267 23.39 10.01 -6.59
CA ASN A 267 23.79 10.44 -7.93
C ASN A 267 24.40 9.26 -8.71
N LEU A 268 23.54 8.48 -9.39
CA LEU A 268 23.95 7.39 -10.30
C LEU A 268 23.64 7.75 -11.75
N PRO A 269 24.45 7.29 -12.73
CA PRO A 269 24.09 7.40 -14.15
C PRO A 269 22.77 6.67 -14.46
N LEU A 270 21.88 7.29 -15.22
CA LEU A 270 20.60 6.69 -15.62
C LEU A 270 20.73 5.28 -16.22
N PRO A 271 21.72 4.99 -17.12
CA PRO A 271 21.90 3.63 -17.62
C PRO A 271 22.19 2.60 -16.52
N ALA A 272 22.87 2.99 -15.43
CA ALA A 272 23.12 2.09 -14.30
C ALA A 272 21.85 1.82 -13.51
N ILE A 273 21.02 2.84 -13.27
CA ILE A 273 19.72 2.70 -12.61
C ILE A 273 18.79 1.79 -13.43
N ARG A 274 18.70 2.01 -14.73
CA ARG A 274 17.89 1.21 -15.65
C ARG A 274 18.31 -0.26 -15.66
N ARG A 275 19.62 -0.54 -15.64
CA ARG A 275 20.13 -1.92 -15.52
C ARG A 275 19.72 -2.57 -14.22
N GLN A 276 19.75 -1.84 -13.09
CA GLN A 276 19.27 -2.36 -11.81
C GLN A 276 17.77 -2.61 -11.80
N ILE A 277 16.97 -1.72 -12.41
CA ILE A 277 15.52 -1.92 -12.55
C ILE A 277 15.24 -3.18 -13.37
N ALA A 278 15.87 -3.30 -14.53
CA ALA A 278 15.65 -4.44 -15.44
C ALA A 278 16.16 -5.78 -14.89
N ALA A 279 17.16 -5.77 -14.02
CA ALA A 279 17.67 -6.97 -13.36
C ALA A 279 16.87 -7.35 -12.10
N GLY A 280 16.32 -6.34 -11.39
CA GLY A 280 15.65 -6.53 -10.09
C GLY A 280 14.17 -6.87 -10.19
N PHE A 281 13.46 -6.41 -11.20
CA PHE A 281 12.04 -6.66 -11.39
C PHE A 281 11.76 -7.52 -12.62
N ASP A 282 10.77 -8.40 -12.52
CA ASP A 282 10.32 -9.24 -13.61
C ASP A 282 8.99 -8.75 -14.21
N ILE A 283 8.04 -8.36 -13.33
CA ILE A 283 6.65 -8.05 -13.73
C ILE A 283 6.20 -6.73 -13.12
N PHE A 284 5.62 -5.90 -13.94
CA PHE A 284 4.88 -4.71 -13.52
C PHE A 284 3.38 -4.92 -13.69
N VAL A 285 2.62 -4.53 -12.66
CA VAL A 285 1.16 -4.63 -12.63
C VAL A 285 0.59 -3.25 -12.36
N HIS A 286 -0.21 -2.70 -13.25
CA HIS A 286 -0.82 -1.38 -13.08
C HIS A 286 -2.31 -1.48 -12.77
N LEU A 287 -2.72 -0.81 -11.71
CA LEU A 287 -4.11 -0.69 -11.27
C LEU A 287 -4.60 0.74 -11.45
N GLY A 288 -5.84 0.89 -11.91
CA GLY A 288 -6.47 2.19 -12.04
C GLY A 288 -7.90 2.22 -11.52
N ARG A 289 -8.42 3.43 -11.41
CA ARG A 289 -9.81 3.68 -11.08
C ARG A 289 -10.50 4.20 -12.33
N LEU A 290 -11.54 3.49 -12.78
CA LEU A 290 -12.32 3.88 -13.96
C LEU A 290 -13.28 5.03 -13.65
N ARG A 291 -13.97 5.55 -14.68
CA ARG A 291 -14.96 6.64 -14.55
C ARG A 291 -16.13 6.28 -13.64
N ASP A 292 -16.54 5.01 -13.65
CA ASP A 292 -17.57 4.45 -12.76
C ASP A 292 -17.10 4.26 -11.31
N LYS A 293 -15.86 4.69 -11.01
CA LYS A 293 -15.15 4.54 -9.73
C LYS A 293 -14.76 3.11 -9.39
N SER A 294 -15.00 2.13 -10.24
CA SER A 294 -14.50 0.77 -10.06
C SER A 294 -12.97 0.75 -10.13
N ARG A 295 -12.37 -0.17 -9.37
CA ARG A 295 -10.92 -0.42 -9.35
C ARG A 295 -10.65 -1.59 -10.25
N ARG A 296 -9.74 -1.43 -11.21
CA ARG A 296 -9.43 -2.45 -12.22
C ARG A 296 -7.94 -2.62 -12.39
N LEU A 297 -7.54 -3.84 -12.69
CA LEU A 297 -6.24 -4.12 -13.30
C LEU A 297 -6.28 -3.59 -14.73
N LEU A 298 -5.34 -2.73 -15.08
CA LEU A 298 -5.31 -2.06 -16.38
C LEU A 298 -4.20 -2.57 -17.27
N GLU A 299 -3.06 -3.00 -16.68
CA GLU A 299 -1.90 -3.40 -17.45
C GLU A 299 -1.06 -4.42 -16.67
N ILE A 300 -0.55 -5.44 -17.35
CA ILE A 300 0.51 -6.32 -16.87
C ILE A 300 1.60 -6.32 -17.93
N CYS A 301 2.82 -5.97 -17.53
CA CYS A 301 4.00 -6.02 -18.39
C CYS A 301 5.10 -6.87 -17.76
N GLU A 302 5.75 -7.66 -18.60
CA GLU A 302 7.05 -8.28 -18.30
C GLU A 302 8.16 -7.29 -18.64
N ILE A 303 9.22 -7.23 -17.85
CA ILE A 303 10.46 -6.55 -18.23
C ILE A 303 11.26 -7.45 -19.16
N ASP A 304 11.40 -7.00 -20.41
CA ASP A 304 12.03 -7.76 -21.50
C ASP A 304 13.54 -7.47 -21.63
N GLY A 305 14.11 -6.65 -20.76
CA GLY A 305 15.52 -6.29 -20.74
C GLY A 305 15.78 -4.84 -21.11
N ILE A 306 16.93 -4.58 -21.72
CA ILE A 306 17.41 -3.23 -22.08
C ILE A 306 17.80 -3.21 -23.56
N VAL A 307 17.32 -2.20 -24.26
CA VAL A 307 17.73 -1.90 -25.64
C VAL A 307 18.06 -0.40 -25.70
N GLU A 308 19.24 -0.04 -26.25
CA GLU A 308 19.70 1.34 -26.36
C GLU A 308 19.61 2.13 -25.05
N ASP A 309 20.05 1.50 -23.94
CA ASP A 309 19.98 2.03 -22.56
C ASP A 309 18.55 2.29 -22.05
N GLU A 310 17.49 1.87 -22.74
CA GLU A 310 16.10 1.97 -22.30
C GLU A 310 15.57 0.60 -21.82
N VAL A 311 14.79 0.61 -20.72
CA VAL A 311 14.09 -0.59 -20.25
C VAL A 311 12.93 -0.91 -21.20
N VAL A 312 12.94 -2.11 -21.74
CA VAL A 312 11.89 -2.61 -22.65
C VAL A 312 10.84 -3.37 -21.89
N LEU A 313 9.58 -3.04 -22.13
CA LEU A 313 8.43 -3.75 -21.58
C LEU A 313 7.78 -4.62 -22.67
N ASN A 314 7.44 -5.85 -22.30
CA ASN A 314 6.60 -6.75 -23.08
C ASN A 314 5.18 -6.75 -22.48
N PRO A 315 4.19 -6.08 -23.10
CA PRO A 315 2.83 -6.06 -22.59
C PRO A 315 2.21 -7.45 -22.67
N LEU A 316 1.79 -8.01 -21.53
CA LEU A 316 1.10 -9.28 -21.43
C LEU A 316 -0.42 -9.09 -21.49
N PHE A 317 -0.93 -8.14 -20.71
CA PHE A 317 -2.34 -7.74 -20.68
C PHE A 317 -2.49 -6.24 -20.71
N LEU A 318 -3.50 -5.75 -21.43
CA LEU A 318 -3.84 -4.31 -21.51
C LEU A 318 -5.36 -4.14 -21.46
N TYR A 319 -5.82 -3.16 -20.68
CA TYR A 319 -7.24 -2.82 -20.60
C TYR A 319 -7.65 -1.95 -21.80
N GLU A 320 -8.73 -2.34 -22.47
CA GLU A 320 -9.38 -1.61 -23.55
C GLU A 320 -10.82 -1.26 -23.14
N GLU A 321 -11.26 -0.04 -23.41
CA GLU A 321 -12.58 0.42 -22.95
C GLU A 321 -13.73 -0.47 -23.43
N GLU A 322 -13.65 -1.03 -24.65
CA GLU A 322 -14.71 -1.82 -25.26
C GLU A 322 -14.67 -3.30 -24.86
N CYS A 323 -13.47 -3.84 -24.64
CA CYS A 323 -13.26 -5.29 -24.47
C CYS A 323 -12.85 -5.69 -23.05
N GLY A 324 -12.55 -4.70 -22.18
CA GLY A 324 -11.97 -4.96 -20.87
C GLY A 324 -10.48 -5.33 -20.96
N LEU A 325 -10.02 -6.18 -20.10
CA LEU A 325 -8.61 -6.59 -20.04
C LEU A 325 -8.33 -7.68 -21.09
N VAL A 326 -7.47 -7.37 -22.05
CA VAL A 326 -7.15 -8.22 -23.23
C VAL A 326 -5.69 -8.67 -23.18
N GLN A 327 -5.44 -9.95 -23.45
CA GLN A 327 -4.08 -10.45 -23.62
C GLN A 327 -3.44 -9.87 -24.89
N LYS A 328 -2.22 -9.33 -24.76
CA LYS A 328 -1.45 -8.73 -25.85
C LYS A 328 -0.20 -9.52 -26.23
N GLY A 329 0.39 -10.21 -25.29
CA GLY A 329 1.63 -10.96 -25.50
C GLY A 329 1.69 -12.21 -24.64
N LYS A 330 2.82 -12.91 -24.76
CA LYS A 330 3.14 -14.10 -23.96
C LYS A 330 4.36 -13.82 -23.12
N LEU A 331 4.44 -14.46 -21.96
CA LEU A 331 5.61 -14.42 -21.10
C LEU A 331 6.83 -15.01 -21.82
N LYS A 332 7.91 -14.25 -21.92
CA LYS A 332 9.16 -14.64 -22.59
C LYS A 332 10.15 -15.31 -21.64
N HIS A 333 10.38 -14.70 -20.47
CA HIS A 333 11.38 -15.17 -19.50
C HIS A 333 10.80 -16.21 -18.55
N ARG A 334 10.83 -17.49 -18.98
CA ARG A 334 10.20 -18.63 -18.26
C ARG A 334 11.14 -19.37 -17.31
N SER A 335 12.41 -18.98 -17.20
CA SER A 335 13.43 -19.70 -16.44
C SER A 335 13.09 -19.90 -14.95
N LYS A 336 12.41 -18.94 -14.31
CA LYS A 336 11.96 -19.05 -12.92
C LYS A 336 10.83 -20.08 -12.76
N LEU A 337 9.89 -20.13 -13.70
CA LEU A 337 8.85 -21.16 -13.74
C LEU A 337 9.43 -22.55 -13.93
N GLU A 338 10.36 -22.71 -14.87
CA GLU A 338 11.06 -23.98 -15.14
C GLU A 338 11.80 -24.48 -13.90
N ARG A 339 12.56 -23.60 -13.22
CA ARG A 339 13.24 -23.91 -11.95
C ARG A 339 12.27 -24.33 -10.83
N ALA A 340 11.09 -23.71 -10.78
CA ALA A 340 10.05 -24.04 -9.82
C ALA A 340 9.23 -25.29 -10.19
N GLY A 341 9.44 -25.88 -11.38
CA GLY A 341 8.64 -26.99 -11.89
C GLY A 341 7.18 -26.61 -12.16
N ILE A 342 6.92 -25.35 -12.46
CA ILE A 342 5.58 -24.81 -12.71
C ILE A 342 5.40 -24.60 -14.21
N THR A 343 4.32 -25.15 -14.76
CA THR A 343 3.94 -24.96 -16.17
C THR A 343 2.80 -23.96 -16.27
N LEU A 344 2.92 -22.98 -17.16
CA LEU A 344 1.81 -22.13 -17.55
C LEU A 344 0.94 -22.84 -18.58
N GLU A 345 -0.33 -22.51 -18.62
CA GLU A 345 -1.24 -22.95 -19.68
C GLU A 345 -0.75 -22.48 -21.05
N ASP A 346 -1.04 -23.27 -22.09
CA ASP A 346 -0.71 -22.93 -23.46
C ASP A 346 -1.42 -21.64 -23.87
N GLY A 347 -0.62 -20.63 -24.17
CA GLY A 347 -1.15 -19.32 -24.57
C GLY A 347 -0.72 -18.15 -23.67
N LEU A 348 -0.37 -18.40 -22.41
CA LEU A 348 0.11 -17.39 -21.45
C LEU A 348 1.62 -17.15 -21.54
#